data_0a4280d73cdc12e854e5fe62c8f2a8c9
#
_entry.id   0a4280d73cdc12e854e5fe62c8f2a8c9
#
_cell.length_a   1.000
_cell.length_b   1.000
_cell.length_c   1.000
_cell.angle_alpha   90.00
_cell.angle_beta   90.00
_cell.angle_gamma   90.00
#
_symmetry.space_group_name_H-M   'P 1'
#
loop_
_entity.id
_entity.type
_entity.pdbx_description
1 polymer ?
#
loop_
_entity_poly.entity_id
_entity_poly.type
_entity_poly.pdbx_seq_one_letter_code
_entity_poly.pdbx_strand_id
1 'polypeptide(L)'
;MIQENFIKLYEHSFRENWDLPCYTNYGENESYTYGEVAQEIARLHLIFKYCQLRRGDKIAVIGKNNARWCIAYMATITYGGIVVPILQDFNPNDVHHIVNHSESTFLFTSDAIWEHLEEERLTGIRGVFSLSDFRCLYQRDGETIQRFLKHLGDEMEATYPNGFRKEDIVYTDLSNDKVMLLNYTSGTTGFSKGVMLTGNNLAGNVTFGIRTELLKKGDKVLSFLPLAHAYGCAFDFLTATAVGTHVTLLGKVPSPKILMKAFEEVKPNLIITVPLVIEKIYKNVIQPIINKKTMKWALSIPLLDGQIYGQIRKKLIDALGGRFKEVIIGGAAMNPEVEEFFHRIKFPFTIGYGMTECAPLISYAPWNEFVPTSSGRVLDIMEARICKENPDDKLGEIQVRGENVMTGYYKNPEATKEVFTEDGWLRTGDLGTLDDDNNLYLSLIHI
;
A
#
# COMPACT_ATOMS: atom_id res chain seq x y z
N MET A 1 17.60 7.35 -11.54
CA MET A 1 16.52 8.14 -10.89
C MET A 1 15.31 8.16 -11.82
N ILE A 2 14.13 7.91 -11.30
CA ILE A 2 12.87 7.94 -12.04
C ILE A 2 12.63 9.37 -12.55
N GLN A 3 12.22 9.50 -13.83
CA GLN A 3 12.06 10.82 -14.47
C GLN A 3 10.79 11.53 -14.00
N GLU A 4 9.72 10.79 -13.76
CA GLU A 4 8.44 11.32 -13.29
C GLU A 4 8.57 11.83 -11.86
N ASN A 5 8.21 13.09 -11.64
CA ASN A 5 8.14 13.63 -10.28
C ASN A 5 6.93 13.04 -9.55
N PHE A 6 7.19 12.42 -8.39
CA PHE A 6 6.18 11.69 -7.63
C PHE A 6 4.96 12.56 -7.26
N ILE A 7 5.18 13.79 -6.81
CA ILE A 7 4.08 14.70 -6.42
C ILE A 7 3.30 15.17 -7.65
N LYS A 8 4.00 15.44 -8.76
CA LYS A 8 3.37 15.91 -10.00
C LYS A 8 2.52 14.86 -10.69
N LEU A 9 2.80 13.56 -10.47
CA LEU A 9 1.88 12.49 -10.90
C LEU A 9 0.47 12.70 -10.33
N TYR A 10 0.37 13.05 -9.05
CA TYR A 10 -0.94 13.28 -8.40
C TYR A 10 -1.54 14.63 -8.76
N GLU A 11 -0.75 15.69 -8.91
CA GLU A 11 -1.22 16.97 -9.42
C GLU A 11 -1.91 16.79 -10.78
N HIS A 12 -1.27 16.03 -11.68
CA HIS A 12 -1.84 15.68 -12.99
C HIS A 12 -3.10 14.80 -12.84
N SER A 13 -3.03 13.73 -12.05
CA SER A 13 -4.14 12.80 -11.90
C SER A 13 -5.39 13.48 -11.34
N PHE A 14 -5.28 14.31 -10.31
CA PHE A 14 -6.43 15.02 -9.74
C PHE A 14 -7.05 16.02 -10.72
N ARG A 15 -6.26 16.67 -11.57
CA ARG A 15 -6.78 17.57 -12.61
C ARG A 15 -7.50 16.82 -13.72
N GLU A 16 -6.90 15.73 -14.23
CA GLU A 16 -7.41 14.99 -15.38
C GLU A 16 -8.62 14.11 -15.06
N ASN A 17 -8.78 13.71 -13.81
CA ASN A 17 -9.85 12.81 -13.36
C ASN A 17 -10.90 13.53 -12.49
N TRP A 18 -10.94 14.84 -12.50
CA TRP A 18 -11.71 15.73 -11.61
C TRP A 18 -13.13 15.23 -11.27
N ASP A 19 -13.91 14.82 -12.25
CA ASP A 19 -15.31 14.39 -12.09
C ASP A 19 -15.46 12.88 -11.81
N LEU A 20 -14.37 12.10 -11.83
CA LEU A 20 -14.45 10.67 -11.59
C LEU A 20 -14.53 10.34 -10.10
N PRO A 21 -15.22 9.25 -9.71
CA PRO A 21 -15.13 8.72 -8.35
C PRO A 21 -13.69 8.37 -8.00
N CYS A 22 -13.23 8.81 -6.82
CA CYS A 22 -11.88 8.57 -6.31
C CYS A 22 -11.92 7.57 -5.15
N TYR A 23 -12.49 7.95 -4.01
CA TYR A 23 -12.55 7.11 -2.81
C TYR A 23 -13.99 6.92 -2.35
N THR A 24 -14.33 5.69 -1.96
CA THR A 24 -15.61 5.34 -1.32
C THR A 24 -15.35 4.47 -0.09
N ASN A 25 -15.93 4.83 1.04
CA ASN A 25 -15.93 3.99 2.24
C ASN A 25 -16.98 2.88 2.10
N TYR A 26 -16.55 1.62 2.06
CA TYR A 26 -17.45 0.49 1.83
C TYR A 26 -18.50 0.33 2.93
N GLY A 27 -19.78 0.35 2.53
CA GLY A 27 -20.92 0.19 3.43
C GLY A 27 -21.23 1.45 4.25
N GLU A 28 -20.66 2.59 3.88
CA GLU A 28 -20.94 3.93 4.38
C GLU A 28 -21.46 4.81 3.23
N ASN A 29 -22.20 5.84 3.57
CA ASN A 29 -22.72 6.77 2.55
C ASN A 29 -21.71 7.92 2.31
N GLU A 30 -20.43 7.56 2.16
CA GLU A 30 -19.32 8.49 1.98
C GLU A 30 -18.50 8.12 0.75
N SER A 31 -18.51 9.02 -0.23
CA SER A 31 -17.80 8.88 -1.50
C SER A 31 -17.29 10.25 -1.94
N TYR A 32 -16.11 10.29 -2.53
CA TYR A 32 -15.46 11.49 -3.03
C TYR A 32 -15.08 11.31 -4.50
N THR A 33 -15.28 12.34 -5.31
CA THR A 33 -14.64 12.49 -6.62
C THR A 33 -13.18 12.93 -6.46
N TYR A 34 -12.39 12.86 -7.53
CA TYR A 34 -11.01 13.38 -7.54
C TYR A 34 -10.98 14.88 -7.20
N GLY A 35 -11.96 15.66 -7.70
CA GLY A 35 -12.08 17.08 -7.39
C GLY A 35 -12.39 17.35 -5.92
N GLU A 36 -13.30 16.58 -5.31
CA GLU A 36 -13.63 16.71 -3.89
C GLU A 36 -12.44 16.32 -3.01
N VAL A 37 -11.69 15.26 -3.37
CA VAL A 37 -10.42 14.89 -2.69
C VAL A 37 -9.41 16.03 -2.79
N ALA A 38 -9.23 16.63 -3.97
CA ALA A 38 -8.31 17.75 -4.15
C ALA A 38 -8.73 18.97 -3.33
N GLN A 39 -10.04 19.23 -3.20
CA GLN A 39 -10.57 20.30 -2.35
C GLN A 39 -10.30 20.04 -0.87
N GLU A 40 -10.49 18.81 -0.39
CA GLU A 40 -10.15 18.46 1.01
C GLU A 40 -8.63 18.56 1.26
N ILE A 41 -7.79 18.17 0.29
CA ILE A 41 -6.33 18.40 0.36
C ILE A 41 -6.03 19.89 0.49
N ALA A 42 -6.68 20.76 -0.30
CA ALA A 42 -6.50 22.21 -0.23
C ALA A 42 -6.91 22.76 1.16
N ARG A 43 -7.99 22.27 1.74
CA ARG A 43 -8.40 22.61 3.13
C ARG A 43 -7.34 22.24 4.15
N LEU A 44 -6.77 21.04 4.06
CA LEU A 44 -5.69 20.61 4.95
C LEU A 44 -4.42 21.45 4.72
N HIS A 45 -4.12 21.84 3.49
CA HIS A 45 -2.99 22.73 3.19
C HIS A 45 -3.15 24.11 3.84
N LEU A 46 -4.37 24.66 3.90
CA LEU A 46 -4.63 25.91 4.63
C LEU A 46 -4.39 25.74 6.14
N ILE A 47 -4.81 24.62 6.73
CA ILE A 47 -4.55 24.28 8.14
C ILE A 47 -3.03 24.17 8.37
N PHE A 48 -2.31 23.46 7.52
CA PHE A 48 -0.86 23.28 7.62
C PHE A 48 -0.12 24.62 7.51
N LYS A 49 -0.52 25.46 6.56
CA LYS A 49 0.02 26.81 6.38
C LYS A 49 -0.25 27.69 7.61
N TYR A 50 -1.47 27.70 8.11
CA TYR A 50 -1.83 28.46 9.32
C TYR A 50 -1.01 28.03 10.53
N CYS A 51 -0.85 26.71 10.70
CA CYS A 51 -0.02 26.13 11.74
C CYS A 51 1.48 26.25 11.46
N GLN A 52 1.91 26.93 10.40
CA GLN A 52 3.32 27.12 10.02
C GLN A 52 4.09 25.79 9.90
N LEU A 53 3.45 24.76 9.32
CA LEU A 53 4.13 23.51 8.99
C LEU A 53 5.21 23.78 7.95
N ARG A 54 6.39 23.19 8.13
CA ARG A 54 7.53 23.34 7.22
C ARG A 54 7.65 22.12 6.32
N ARG A 55 8.31 22.29 5.18
CA ARG A 55 8.72 21.15 4.34
C ARG A 55 9.62 20.23 5.15
N GLY A 56 9.33 18.92 5.09
CA GLY A 56 10.03 17.89 5.84
C GLY A 56 9.53 17.67 7.28
N ASP A 57 8.58 18.48 7.77
CA ASP A 57 7.89 18.15 9.02
C ASP A 57 7.10 16.86 8.83
N LYS A 58 7.02 16.05 9.90
CA LYS A 58 6.40 14.74 9.86
C LYS A 58 4.98 14.80 10.39
N ILE A 59 4.09 14.10 9.70
CA ILE A 59 2.69 13.94 10.09
C ILE A 59 2.39 12.44 10.20
N ALA A 60 2.01 12.00 11.39
CA ALA A 60 1.59 10.63 11.62
C ALA A 60 0.12 10.43 11.24
N VAL A 61 -0.19 9.27 10.65
CA VAL A 61 -1.55 8.88 10.28
C VAL A 61 -1.81 7.45 10.77
N ILE A 62 -2.81 7.26 11.63
CA ILE A 62 -3.18 5.96 12.17
C ILE A 62 -4.69 5.75 12.17
N GLY A 63 -5.16 4.67 11.59
CA GLY A 63 -6.58 4.32 11.51
C GLY A 63 -6.86 3.22 10.51
N LYS A 64 -8.13 2.83 10.44
CA LYS A 64 -8.61 1.92 9.39
C LYS A 64 -8.57 2.60 8.03
N ASN A 65 -8.49 1.79 6.97
CA ASN A 65 -8.63 2.30 5.62
C ASN A 65 -9.94 3.08 5.47
N ASN A 66 -9.84 4.36 5.20
CA ASN A 66 -10.97 5.23 4.86
C ASN A 66 -10.50 6.39 3.97
N ALA A 67 -11.44 7.09 3.35
CA ALA A 67 -11.13 8.19 2.43
C ALA A 67 -10.30 9.30 3.07
N ARG A 68 -10.59 9.67 4.33
CA ARG A 68 -9.86 10.73 5.03
C ARG A 68 -8.44 10.32 5.42
N TRP A 69 -8.19 9.02 5.65
CA TRP A 69 -6.83 8.51 5.79
C TRP A 69 -6.01 8.77 4.51
N CYS A 70 -6.60 8.44 3.34
CA CYS A 70 -5.97 8.70 2.05
C CYS A 70 -5.77 10.20 1.79
N ILE A 71 -6.77 11.03 2.12
CA ILE A 71 -6.70 12.50 1.98
C ILE A 71 -5.61 13.07 2.88
N ALA A 72 -5.53 12.67 4.16
CA ALA A 72 -4.48 13.13 5.08
C ALA A 72 -3.07 12.74 4.61
N TYR A 73 -2.92 11.52 4.08
CA TYR A 73 -1.67 11.05 3.48
C TYR A 73 -1.29 11.92 2.28
N MET A 74 -2.21 12.09 1.32
CA MET A 74 -1.97 12.90 0.12
C MET A 74 -1.71 14.37 0.45
N ALA A 75 -2.47 14.96 1.37
CA ALA A 75 -2.25 16.33 1.81
C ALA A 75 -0.85 16.51 2.41
N THR A 76 -0.37 15.53 3.19
CA THR A 76 0.96 15.60 3.79
C THR A 76 2.06 15.65 2.73
N ILE A 77 2.08 14.70 1.80
CA ILE A 77 3.15 14.64 0.78
C ILE A 77 3.05 15.77 -0.23
N THR A 78 1.84 16.16 -0.63
CA THR A 78 1.64 17.25 -1.62
C THR A 78 1.90 18.63 -1.04
N TYR A 79 1.90 18.79 0.27
CA TYR A 79 2.39 19.99 0.98
C TYR A 79 3.92 20.01 1.08
N GLY A 80 4.57 18.85 0.98
CA GLY A 80 6.02 18.68 1.16
C GLY A 80 6.40 18.21 2.57
N GLY A 81 5.45 17.70 3.33
CA GLY A 81 5.69 16.99 4.58
C GLY A 81 6.13 15.54 4.36
N ILE A 82 6.55 14.89 5.43
CA ILE A 82 6.87 13.46 5.48
C ILE A 82 5.72 12.74 6.18
N VAL A 83 5.09 11.79 5.50
CA VAL A 83 4.02 11.01 6.11
C VAL A 83 4.59 9.84 6.91
N VAL A 84 3.98 9.56 8.07
CA VAL A 84 4.34 8.47 8.98
C VAL A 84 3.10 7.60 9.18
N PRO A 85 2.81 6.66 8.26
CA PRO A 85 1.67 5.77 8.40
C PRO A 85 1.97 4.74 9.49
N ILE A 86 1.02 4.58 10.42
CA ILE A 86 1.11 3.66 11.55
C ILE A 86 0.03 2.60 11.40
N LEU A 87 0.38 1.33 11.57
CA LEU A 87 -0.59 0.24 11.55
C LEU A 87 -1.58 0.39 12.70
N GLN A 88 -2.87 0.29 12.40
CA GLN A 88 -3.95 0.47 13.38
C GLN A 88 -3.91 -0.52 14.55
N ASP A 89 -3.29 -1.68 14.32
CA ASP A 89 -3.21 -2.78 15.31
C ASP A 89 -2.00 -2.65 16.25
N PHE A 90 -1.19 -1.61 16.11
CA PHE A 90 -0.11 -1.34 17.05
C PHE A 90 -0.68 -0.93 18.41
N ASN A 91 -0.05 -1.44 19.48
CA ASN A 91 -0.45 -1.06 20.82
C ASN A 91 -0.13 0.42 21.13
N PRO A 92 -0.76 1.05 22.14
CA PRO A 92 -0.54 2.46 22.44
C PRO A 92 0.93 2.82 22.72
N ASN A 93 1.71 1.92 23.33
CA ASN A 93 3.14 2.18 23.59
C ASN A 93 3.96 2.28 22.32
N ASP A 94 3.68 1.42 21.33
CA ASP A 94 4.33 1.47 20.02
C ASP A 94 3.93 2.74 19.27
N VAL A 95 2.66 3.15 19.35
CA VAL A 95 2.20 4.40 18.75
C VAL A 95 2.90 5.60 19.36
N HIS A 96 2.98 5.71 20.71
CA HIS A 96 3.72 6.78 21.38
C HIS A 96 5.19 6.78 20.97
N HIS A 97 5.82 5.60 20.91
CA HIS A 97 7.21 5.47 20.47
C HIS A 97 7.40 5.99 19.05
N ILE A 98 6.59 5.52 18.09
CA ILE A 98 6.71 5.90 16.67
C ILE A 98 6.49 7.40 16.49
N VAL A 99 5.44 7.96 17.09
CA VAL A 99 5.12 9.39 16.98
C VAL A 99 6.26 10.25 17.53
N ASN A 100 6.82 9.89 18.68
CA ASN A 100 7.93 10.63 19.31
C ASN A 100 9.25 10.42 18.56
N HIS A 101 9.57 9.18 18.17
CA HIS A 101 10.81 8.86 17.45
C HIS A 101 10.84 9.52 16.08
N SER A 102 9.72 9.51 15.35
CA SER A 102 9.59 10.21 14.07
C SER A 102 9.61 11.74 14.20
N GLU A 103 9.44 12.29 15.42
CA GLU A 103 9.25 13.73 15.65
C GLU A 103 8.03 14.27 14.89
N SER A 104 6.93 13.52 14.88
CA SER A 104 5.72 13.96 14.21
C SER A 104 5.14 15.20 14.87
N THR A 105 4.80 16.20 14.05
CA THR A 105 4.23 17.48 14.49
C THR A 105 2.72 17.39 14.65
N PHE A 106 2.05 16.65 13.77
CA PHE A 106 0.63 16.36 13.81
C PHE A 106 0.36 14.86 13.77
N LEU A 107 -0.81 14.50 14.29
CA LEU A 107 -1.34 13.15 14.26
C LEU A 107 -2.77 13.19 13.70
N PHE A 108 -3.03 12.43 12.65
CA PHE A 108 -4.38 12.08 12.21
C PHE A 108 -4.72 10.70 12.73
N THR A 109 -5.83 10.57 13.47
CA THR A 109 -6.19 9.31 14.12
C THR A 109 -7.70 9.09 14.16
N SER A 110 -8.15 7.84 14.29
CA SER A 110 -9.54 7.58 14.63
C SER A 110 -9.82 7.92 16.10
N ASP A 111 -11.05 8.35 16.39
CA ASP A 111 -11.45 8.69 17.78
C ASP A 111 -11.20 7.54 18.74
N ALA A 112 -11.54 6.31 18.34
CA ALA A 112 -11.37 5.12 19.16
C ALA A 112 -9.88 4.83 19.50
N ILE A 113 -8.94 5.14 18.59
CA ILE A 113 -7.51 5.00 18.88
C ILE A 113 -7.07 6.11 19.82
N TRP A 114 -7.54 7.36 19.59
CA TRP A 114 -7.20 8.51 20.42
C TRP A 114 -7.58 8.31 21.88
N GLU A 115 -8.73 7.73 22.16
CA GLU A 115 -9.21 7.42 23.54
C GLU A 115 -8.25 6.51 24.34
N HIS A 116 -7.34 5.80 23.65
CA HIS A 116 -6.37 4.90 24.28
C HIS A 116 -4.95 5.46 24.30
N LEU A 117 -4.73 6.67 23.77
CA LEU A 117 -3.43 7.34 23.78
C LEU A 117 -3.38 8.35 24.94
N GLU A 118 -2.20 8.41 25.57
CA GLU A 118 -1.92 9.35 26.66
C GLU A 118 -1.26 10.61 26.06
N GLU A 119 -1.97 11.74 26.10
CA GLU A 119 -1.51 12.99 25.46
C GLU A 119 -0.19 13.50 26.05
N GLU A 120 0.05 13.31 27.35
CA GLU A 120 1.27 13.72 28.02
C GLU A 120 2.52 12.99 27.50
N ARG A 121 2.34 11.82 26.93
CA ARG A 121 3.40 11.02 26.32
C ARG A 121 3.73 11.42 24.90
N LEU A 122 2.94 12.26 24.25
CA LEU A 122 3.13 12.75 22.87
C LEU A 122 3.90 14.08 22.89
N THR A 123 5.21 14.02 23.15
CA THR A 123 6.03 15.20 23.50
C THR A 123 6.19 16.22 22.36
N GLY A 124 6.16 15.79 21.09
CA GLY A 124 6.36 16.63 19.89
C GLY A 124 5.07 17.10 19.22
N ILE A 125 3.94 16.50 19.55
CA ILE A 125 2.65 16.77 18.87
C ILE A 125 2.14 18.18 19.21
N ARG A 126 1.77 18.93 18.18
CA ARG A 126 1.15 20.26 18.27
C ARG A 126 -0.37 20.19 18.09
N GLY A 127 -0.87 19.21 17.34
CA GLY A 127 -2.30 19.00 17.15
C GLY A 127 -2.62 17.58 16.71
N VAL A 128 -3.81 17.11 17.09
CA VAL A 128 -4.37 15.81 16.71
C VAL A 128 -5.72 16.05 16.03
N PHE A 129 -5.91 15.41 14.88
CA PHE A 129 -7.11 15.52 14.07
C PHE A 129 -7.82 14.17 13.93
N SER A 130 -9.16 14.21 14.04
CA SER A 130 -9.98 13.02 13.80
C SER A 130 -10.02 12.64 12.32
N LEU A 131 -9.89 11.34 12.02
CA LEU A 131 -10.17 10.81 10.69
C LEU A 131 -11.66 10.66 10.37
N SER A 132 -12.55 11.03 11.32
CA SER A 132 -14.00 11.02 11.08
C SER A 132 -14.48 12.27 10.34
N ASP A 133 -13.87 13.45 10.60
CA ASP A 133 -14.34 14.75 10.08
C ASP A 133 -13.25 15.84 10.06
N PHE A 134 -12.02 15.49 10.34
CA PHE A 134 -10.86 16.40 10.49
C PHE A 134 -11.00 17.45 11.62
N ARG A 135 -11.93 17.26 12.57
CA ARG A 135 -11.97 18.13 13.77
C ARG A 135 -10.71 17.95 14.61
N CYS A 136 -10.36 18.99 15.35
CA CYS A 136 -9.25 18.96 16.28
C CYS A 136 -9.66 18.22 17.56
N LEU A 137 -8.99 17.09 17.84
CA LEU A 137 -9.17 16.31 19.08
C LEU A 137 -8.30 16.84 20.22
N TYR A 138 -7.10 17.34 19.87
CA TYR A 138 -6.13 17.90 20.82
C TYR A 138 -5.29 18.97 20.15
N GLN A 139 -4.92 19.99 20.90
CA GLN A 139 -3.94 21.00 20.52
C GLN A 139 -3.16 21.47 21.74
N ARG A 140 -1.84 21.65 21.56
CA ARG A 140 -0.93 21.98 22.67
C ARG A 140 -1.07 23.44 23.12
N ASP A 141 -1.20 24.35 22.18
CA ASP A 141 -1.09 25.79 22.42
C ASP A 141 -2.46 26.49 22.30
N GLY A 142 -3.20 26.56 23.40
CA GLY A 142 -4.47 27.26 23.48
C GLY A 142 -5.52 26.72 22.47
N GLU A 143 -6.42 27.58 21.97
CA GLU A 143 -7.50 27.17 21.04
C GLU A 143 -7.21 27.54 19.57
N THR A 144 -5.97 27.73 19.21
CA THR A 144 -5.55 28.30 17.91
C THR A 144 -6.07 27.47 16.72
N ILE A 145 -5.84 26.15 16.74
CA ILE A 145 -6.29 25.25 15.66
C ILE A 145 -7.82 25.19 15.60
N GLN A 146 -8.49 24.99 16.74
CA GLN A 146 -9.96 24.93 16.80
C GLN A 146 -10.60 26.23 16.33
N ARG A 147 -10.01 27.39 16.67
CA ARG A 147 -10.47 28.69 16.19
C ARG A 147 -10.35 28.81 14.67
N PHE A 148 -9.21 28.40 14.12
CA PHE A 148 -9.02 28.42 12.66
C PHE A 148 -10.02 27.51 11.95
N LEU A 149 -10.25 26.29 12.46
CA LEU A 149 -11.20 25.35 11.88
C LEU A 149 -12.63 25.92 11.80
N LYS A 150 -13.05 26.74 12.77
CA LYS A 150 -14.36 27.42 12.74
C LYS A 150 -14.49 28.42 11.58
N HIS A 151 -13.36 28.97 11.09
CA HIS A 151 -13.31 29.95 10.01
C HIS A 151 -12.71 29.38 8.72
N LEU A 152 -12.51 28.05 8.66
CA LEU A 152 -11.88 27.41 7.50
C LEU A 152 -12.70 27.62 6.21
N GLY A 153 -14.03 27.71 6.31
CA GLY A 153 -14.90 28.05 5.18
C GLY A 153 -14.59 29.45 4.62
N ASP A 154 -14.50 30.44 5.49
CA ASP A 154 -14.18 31.83 5.14
C ASP A 154 -12.79 31.93 4.49
N GLU A 155 -11.80 31.18 5.03
CA GLU A 155 -10.45 31.12 4.48
C GLU A 155 -10.41 30.45 3.10
N MET A 156 -11.22 29.40 2.88
CA MET A 156 -11.39 28.78 1.56
C MET A 156 -11.99 29.77 0.56
N GLU A 157 -13.04 30.50 0.93
CA GLU A 157 -13.66 31.52 0.06
C GLU A 157 -12.70 32.67 -0.24
N ALA A 158 -11.93 33.12 0.76
CA ALA A 158 -10.93 34.17 0.57
C ALA A 158 -9.78 33.73 -0.35
N THR A 159 -9.37 32.46 -0.23
CA THR A 159 -8.28 31.92 -1.06
C THR A 159 -8.75 31.57 -2.47
N TYR A 160 -9.98 31.08 -2.60
CA TYR A 160 -10.60 30.65 -3.86
C TYR A 160 -11.95 31.35 -4.10
N PRO A 161 -11.96 32.64 -4.44
CA PRO A 161 -13.16 33.48 -4.50
C PRO A 161 -14.17 33.04 -5.60
N ASN A 162 -13.73 32.22 -6.53
CA ASN A 162 -14.58 31.65 -7.60
C ASN A 162 -14.92 30.17 -7.35
N GLY A 163 -14.74 29.67 -6.10
CA GLY A 163 -14.72 28.27 -5.74
C GLY A 163 -13.41 27.57 -6.12
N PHE A 164 -13.11 26.46 -5.47
CA PHE A 164 -11.94 25.66 -5.79
C PHE A 164 -12.16 24.89 -7.12
N ARG A 165 -11.20 24.97 -8.04
CA ARG A 165 -11.27 24.40 -9.38
C ARG A 165 -10.04 23.54 -9.65
N LYS A 166 -10.08 22.73 -10.69
CA LYS A 166 -8.94 21.88 -11.10
C LYS A 166 -7.68 22.68 -11.44
N GLU A 167 -7.83 23.91 -11.93
CA GLU A 167 -6.72 24.83 -12.23
C GLU A 167 -5.99 25.31 -10.96
N ASP A 168 -6.68 25.31 -9.80
CA ASP A 168 -6.15 25.72 -8.50
C ASP A 168 -5.29 24.62 -7.85
N ILE A 169 -5.29 23.41 -8.39
CA ILE A 169 -4.45 22.31 -7.91
C ILE A 169 -3.00 22.63 -8.25
N VAL A 170 -2.26 23.14 -7.27
CA VAL A 170 -0.83 23.40 -7.37
C VAL A 170 -0.14 22.81 -6.16
N TYR A 171 0.58 21.72 -6.38
CA TYR A 171 1.30 21.02 -5.32
C TYR A 171 2.76 21.47 -5.28
N THR A 172 3.41 21.19 -4.15
CA THR A 172 4.81 21.60 -3.95
C THR A 172 5.71 20.99 -5.02
N ASP A 173 6.68 21.79 -5.46
CA ASP A 173 7.76 21.30 -6.31
C ASP A 173 8.89 20.78 -5.40
N LEU A 174 8.87 19.50 -5.15
CA LEU A 174 9.86 18.80 -4.33
C LEU A 174 10.51 17.70 -5.16
N SER A 175 11.84 17.70 -5.17
CA SER A 175 12.61 16.69 -5.91
C SER A 175 12.45 15.29 -5.35
N ASN A 176 12.48 14.28 -6.20
CA ASN A 176 12.33 12.88 -5.85
C ASN A 176 13.43 12.34 -4.91
N ASP A 177 14.58 13.03 -4.75
CA ASP A 177 15.63 12.64 -3.81
C ASP A 177 15.28 12.90 -2.33
N LYS A 178 14.18 13.62 -2.08
CA LYS A 178 13.74 13.93 -0.71
C LYS A 178 12.94 12.77 -0.11
N VAL A 179 13.15 12.50 1.17
CA VAL A 179 12.34 11.57 1.96
C VAL A 179 10.92 12.11 2.03
N MET A 180 9.93 11.29 1.68
CA MET A 180 8.50 11.62 1.71
C MET A 180 7.70 10.69 2.61
N LEU A 181 8.29 9.55 2.99
CA LEU A 181 7.63 8.53 3.78
C LEU A 181 8.59 7.94 4.82
N LEU A 182 8.15 7.82 6.06
CA LEU A 182 8.77 7.01 7.10
C LEU A 182 7.85 5.84 7.42
N ASN A 183 8.18 4.64 6.96
CA ASN A 183 7.38 3.46 7.21
C ASN A 183 8.04 2.61 8.31
N TYR A 184 7.31 2.39 9.42
CA TYR A 184 7.83 1.64 10.56
C TYR A 184 7.52 0.16 10.43
N THR A 185 8.56 -0.67 10.50
CA THR A 185 8.45 -2.13 10.49
C THR A 185 8.54 -2.69 11.90
N SER A 186 7.82 -3.77 12.18
CA SER A 186 7.97 -4.51 13.44
C SER A 186 9.36 -5.16 13.47
N GLY A 187 10.28 -4.59 14.24
CA GLY A 187 11.63 -5.13 14.39
C GLY A 187 11.64 -6.44 15.17
N THR A 188 12.43 -7.43 14.75
CA THR A 188 12.70 -8.66 15.49
C THR A 188 13.47 -8.39 16.81
N THR A 189 14.03 -7.19 16.99
CA THR A 189 14.87 -6.77 18.12
C THR A 189 14.17 -5.86 19.15
N GLY A 190 12.82 -5.74 19.09
CA GLY A 190 12.01 -5.07 20.13
C GLY A 190 11.51 -3.66 19.83
N PHE A 191 12.17 -2.88 18.96
CA PHE A 191 11.66 -1.56 18.54
C PHE A 191 11.53 -1.47 17.02
N SER A 192 10.42 -0.87 16.55
CA SER A 192 10.17 -0.65 15.14
C SER A 192 11.23 0.28 14.52
N LYS A 193 11.79 -0.11 13.37
CA LYS A 193 12.73 0.72 12.60
C LYS A 193 11.96 1.58 11.60
N GLY A 194 12.26 2.87 11.52
CA GLY A 194 11.66 3.79 10.54
C GLY A 194 12.41 3.73 9.20
N VAL A 195 11.85 3.07 8.21
CA VAL A 195 12.39 2.98 6.86
C VAL A 195 12.21 4.31 6.15
N MET A 196 13.30 4.94 5.69
CA MET A 196 13.26 6.22 4.96
C MET A 196 13.07 5.99 3.46
N LEU A 197 11.91 6.35 2.94
CA LEU A 197 11.57 6.23 1.52
C LEU A 197 11.49 7.62 0.88
N THR A 198 12.22 7.78 -0.21
CA THR A 198 12.24 9.01 -1.01
C THR A 198 11.10 9.01 -2.03
N GLY A 199 10.82 10.18 -2.61
CA GLY A 199 9.93 10.29 -3.75
C GLY A 199 10.36 9.39 -4.93
N ASN A 200 11.66 9.13 -5.09
CA ASN A 200 12.18 8.24 -6.12
C ASN A 200 11.78 6.77 -5.87
N ASN A 201 11.90 6.29 -4.63
CA ASN A 201 11.50 4.93 -4.27
C ASN A 201 9.99 4.70 -4.48
N LEU A 202 9.18 5.69 -4.11
CA LEU A 202 7.74 5.66 -4.31
C LEU A 202 7.37 5.77 -5.80
N ALA A 203 8.00 6.70 -6.53
CA ALA A 203 7.79 6.85 -7.97
C ALA A 203 8.15 5.59 -8.74
N GLY A 204 9.22 4.88 -8.37
CA GLY A 204 9.62 3.63 -8.99
C GLY A 204 8.51 2.58 -8.95
N ASN A 205 7.89 2.38 -7.78
CA ASN A 205 6.77 1.46 -7.62
C ASN A 205 5.52 1.92 -8.39
N VAL A 206 5.15 3.20 -8.27
CA VAL A 206 3.94 3.74 -8.90
C VAL A 206 4.06 3.76 -10.43
N THR A 207 5.18 4.22 -10.99
CA THR A 207 5.40 4.24 -12.44
C THR A 207 5.52 2.84 -13.03
N PHE A 208 6.11 1.90 -12.29
CA PHE A 208 6.08 0.49 -12.67
C PHE A 208 4.63 -0.01 -12.75
N GLY A 209 3.83 0.20 -11.70
CA GLY A 209 2.40 -0.17 -11.69
C GLY A 209 1.58 0.46 -12.83
N ILE A 210 1.85 1.73 -13.19
CA ILE A 210 1.23 2.38 -14.33
C ILE A 210 1.62 1.68 -15.64
N ARG A 211 2.90 1.37 -15.84
CA ARG A 211 3.43 0.71 -17.07
C ARG A 211 2.89 -0.70 -17.29
N THR A 212 2.46 -1.41 -16.23
CA THR A 212 1.83 -2.73 -16.39
C THR A 212 0.47 -2.69 -17.10
N GLU A 213 -0.16 -1.53 -17.16
CA GLU A 213 -1.52 -1.33 -17.70
C GLU A 213 -2.60 -2.27 -17.11
N LEU A 214 -2.35 -2.81 -15.92
CA LEU A 214 -3.32 -3.65 -15.20
C LEU A 214 -4.54 -2.84 -14.77
N LEU A 215 -4.33 -1.59 -14.40
CA LEU A 215 -5.38 -0.63 -14.10
C LEU A 215 -5.46 0.45 -15.18
N LYS A 216 -6.68 0.89 -15.48
CA LYS A 216 -6.99 1.98 -16.41
C LYS A 216 -7.88 3.00 -15.72
N LYS A 217 -7.91 4.21 -16.27
CA LYS A 217 -8.80 5.29 -15.86
C LYS A 217 -10.25 4.79 -15.76
N GLY A 218 -10.90 5.01 -14.62
CA GLY A 218 -12.25 4.57 -14.33
C GLY A 218 -12.41 3.10 -13.90
N ASP A 219 -11.33 2.30 -13.89
CA ASP A 219 -11.33 0.97 -13.29
C ASP A 219 -11.61 1.04 -11.78
N LYS A 220 -11.96 -0.09 -11.17
CA LYS A 220 -12.30 -0.20 -9.75
C LYS A 220 -11.30 -1.07 -9.01
N VAL A 221 -10.98 -0.67 -7.78
CA VAL A 221 -10.16 -1.43 -6.84
C VAL A 221 -10.93 -1.59 -5.53
N LEU A 222 -10.86 -2.77 -4.91
CA LEU A 222 -11.30 -3.00 -3.54
C LEU A 222 -10.07 -3.11 -2.64
N SER A 223 -9.82 -2.07 -1.86
CA SER A 223 -8.70 -2.00 -0.92
C SER A 223 -9.11 -2.57 0.43
N PHE A 224 -8.54 -3.70 0.82
CA PHE A 224 -8.79 -4.37 2.09
C PHE A 224 -7.52 -4.74 2.86
N LEU A 225 -6.35 -4.58 2.25
CA LEU A 225 -5.07 -4.66 2.95
C LEU A 225 -4.82 -3.34 3.70
N PRO A 226 -4.13 -3.36 4.85
CA PRO A 226 -3.81 -2.13 5.58
C PRO A 226 -3.00 -1.17 4.70
N LEU A 227 -3.50 0.06 4.51
CA LEU A 227 -2.80 1.09 3.72
C LEU A 227 -1.55 1.64 4.42
N ALA A 228 -1.42 1.46 5.73
CA ALA A 228 -0.18 1.75 6.43
C ALA A 228 0.95 0.74 6.12
N HIS A 229 0.63 -0.41 5.50
CA HIS A 229 1.61 -1.36 5.00
C HIS A 229 2.03 -1.02 3.57
N ALA A 230 3.32 -1.05 3.27
CA ALA A 230 3.89 -0.62 1.99
C ALA A 230 3.21 -1.24 0.76
N TYR A 231 2.82 -2.52 0.82
CA TYR A 231 2.21 -3.24 -0.30
C TYR A 231 0.82 -2.70 -0.66
N GLY A 232 -0.09 -2.60 0.32
CA GLY A 232 -1.41 -2.00 0.10
C GLY A 232 -1.32 -0.52 -0.26
N CYS A 233 -0.40 0.23 0.37
CA CYS A 233 -0.15 1.63 0.07
C CYS A 233 0.25 1.85 -1.38
N ALA A 234 1.26 1.13 -1.87
CA ALA A 234 1.79 1.34 -3.21
C ALA A 234 0.79 1.02 -4.33
N PHE A 235 0.03 -0.08 -4.21
CA PHE A 235 -0.75 -0.59 -5.34
C PHE A 235 -2.26 -0.37 -5.22
N ASP A 236 -2.87 -0.59 -4.03
CA ASP A 236 -4.31 -0.31 -3.84
C ASP A 236 -4.62 1.18 -3.74
N PHE A 237 -3.65 2.00 -3.32
CA PHE A 237 -3.85 3.42 -3.09
C PHE A 237 -3.05 4.31 -4.05
N LEU A 238 -1.71 4.33 -3.94
CA LEU A 238 -0.89 5.28 -4.68
C LEU A 238 -0.97 5.07 -6.20
N THR A 239 -0.74 3.85 -6.70
CA THR A 239 -0.84 3.53 -8.13
C THR A 239 -2.27 3.72 -8.63
N ALA A 240 -3.25 3.22 -7.90
CA ALA A 240 -4.66 3.33 -8.25
C ALA A 240 -5.08 4.81 -8.40
N THR A 241 -4.69 5.68 -7.45
CA THR A 241 -4.98 7.12 -7.51
C THR A 241 -4.25 7.80 -8.66
N ALA A 242 -2.99 7.44 -8.93
CA ALA A 242 -2.23 8.02 -10.04
C ALA A 242 -2.82 7.69 -11.41
N VAL A 243 -3.40 6.51 -11.58
CA VAL A 243 -4.07 6.05 -12.83
C VAL A 243 -5.44 6.69 -13.04
N GLY A 244 -6.12 7.12 -12.00
CA GLY A 244 -7.50 7.63 -12.08
C GLY A 244 -8.55 6.56 -11.87
N THR A 245 -8.31 5.59 -10.97
CA THR A 245 -9.24 4.52 -10.62
C THR A 245 -10.15 4.90 -9.45
N HIS A 246 -11.25 4.19 -9.31
CA HIS A 246 -12.14 4.28 -8.17
C HIS A 246 -11.73 3.26 -7.09
N VAL A 247 -11.22 3.74 -5.97
CA VAL A 247 -10.80 2.89 -4.84
C VAL A 247 -11.92 2.81 -3.81
N THR A 248 -12.45 1.59 -3.60
CA THR A 248 -13.38 1.29 -2.52
C THR A 248 -12.61 0.76 -1.32
N LEU A 249 -12.68 1.46 -0.19
CA LEU A 249 -11.94 1.19 1.04
C LEU A 249 -12.80 0.35 1.98
N LEU A 250 -12.37 -0.86 2.31
CA LEU A 250 -13.19 -1.81 3.08
C LEU A 250 -13.43 -1.32 4.52
N GLY A 251 -12.45 -0.72 5.18
CA GLY A 251 -12.56 -0.16 6.53
C GLY A 251 -12.96 -1.14 7.65
N LYS A 252 -13.13 -2.41 7.33
CA LYS A 252 -13.57 -3.50 8.22
C LYS A 252 -12.56 -4.63 8.22
N VAL A 253 -12.54 -5.41 9.30
CA VAL A 253 -11.74 -6.63 9.34
C VAL A 253 -12.18 -7.57 8.19
N PRO A 254 -11.27 -7.99 7.30
CA PRO A 254 -11.60 -8.76 6.10
C PRO A 254 -11.92 -10.21 6.43
N SER A 255 -13.16 -10.49 6.90
CA SER A 255 -13.65 -11.86 6.99
C SER A 255 -14.05 -12.40 5.61
N PRO A 256 -13.98 -13.71 5.34
CA PRO A 256 -14.37 -14.29 4.05
C PRO A 256 -15.78 -13.87 3.60
N LYS A 257 -16.75 -13.83 4.52
CA LYS A 257 -18.13 -13.41 4.21
C LYS A 257 -18.21 -11.94 3.76
N ILE A 258 -17.49 -11.05 4.46
CA ILE A 258 -17.47 -9.62 4.12
C ILE A 258 -16.76 -9.40 2.78
N LEU A 259 -15.62 -10.07 2.58
CA LEU A 259 -14.86 -9.95 1.33
C LEU A 259 -15.64 -10.44 0.12
N MET A 260 -16.27 -11.61 0.20
CA MET A 260 -17.06 -12.18 -0.90
C MET A 260 -18.19 -11.23 -1.30
N LYS A 261 -18.91 -10.65 -0.32
CA LYS A 261 -19.94 -9.65 -0.58
C LYS A 261 -19.37 -8.39 -1.23
N ALA A 262 -18.24 -7.88 -0.72
CA ALA A 262 -17.61 -6.70 -1.26
C ALA A 262 -17.08 -6.92 -2.69
N PHE A 263 -16.51 -8.08 -3.01
CA PHE A 263 -16.11 -8.44 -4.38
C PHE A 263 -17.31 -8.48 -5.34
N GLU A 264 -18.43 -9.05 -4.92
CA GLU A 264 -19.66 -9.11 -5.72
C GLU A 264 -20.21 -7.72 -6.02
N GLU A 265 -20.19 -6.81 -5.04
CA GLU A 265 -20.72 -5.44 -5.18
C GLU A 265 -19.77 -4.50 -5.94
N VAL A 266 -18.48 -4.52 -5.62
CA VAL A 266 -17.47 -3.62 -6.21
C VAL A 266 -17.04 -4.10 -7.59
N LYS A 267 -16.84 -5.41 -7.79
CA LYS A 267 -16.34 -6.03 -9.03
C LYS A 267 -15.00 -5.39 -9.48
N PRO A 268 -13.93 -5.55 -8.68
CA PRO A 268 -12.65 -4.90 -8.96
C PRO A 268 -12.03 -5.40 -10.26
N ASN A 269 -11.21 -4.52 -10.89
CA ASN A 269 -10.48 -4.84 -12.12
C ASN A 269 -9.08 -5.44 -11.83
N LEU A 270 -8.57 -5.24 -10.63
CA LEU A 270 -7.35 -5.82 -10.10
C LEU A 270 -7.56 -6.21 -8.64
N ILE A 271 -7.00 -7.33 -8.21
CA ILE A 271 -7.06 -7.77 -6.81
C ILE A 271 -5.64 -7.89 -6.28
N ILE A 272 -5.33 -7.13 -5.24
CA ILE A 272 -4.09 -7.21 -4.48
C ILE A 272 -4.40 -7.93 -3.17
N THR A 273 -3.67 -8.99 -2.86
CA THR A 273 -3.97 -9.83 -1.69
C THR A 273 -2.73 -10.48 -1.09
N VAL A 274 -2.92 -11.12 0.04
CA VAL A 274 -1.90 -11.95 0.72
C VAL A 274 -2.32 -13.42 0.71
N PRO A 275 -1.37 -14.38 0.80
CA PRO A 275 -1.66 -15.81 0.74
C PRO A 275 -2.77 -16.24 1.69
N LEU A 276 -2.75 -15.79 2.94
CA LEU A 276 -3.73 -16.13 3.96
C LEU A 276 -5.19 -15.89 3.52
N VAL A 277 -5.45 -14.82 2.79
CA VAL A 277 -6.81 -14.47 2.33
C VAL A 277 -7.23 -15.41 1.21
N ILE A 278 -6.39 -15.59 0.19
CA ILE A 278 -6.71 -16.41 -0.97
C ILE A 278 -6.80 -17.91 -0.61
N GLU A 279 -5.95 -18.37 0.30
CA GLU A 279 -5.97 -19.74 0.82
C GLU A 279 -7.25 -20.03 1.64
N LYS A 280 -7.72 -19.05 2.43
CA LYS A 280 -9.02 -19.16 3.11
C LYS A 280 -10.17 -19.24 2.11
N ILE A 281 -10.13 -18.48 1.03
CA ILE A 281 -11.13 -18.55 -0.05
C ILE A 281 -11.07 -19.95 -0.71
N TYR A 282 -9.86 -20.41 -1.07
CA TYR A 282 -9.66 -21.76 -1.59
C TYR A 282 -10.25 -22.83 -0.66
N LYS A 283 -9.89 -22.81 0.62
CA LYS A 283 -10.35 -23.78 1.62
C LYS A 283 -11.87 -23.76 1.81
N ASN A 284 -12.49 -22.61 1.79
CA ASN A 284 -13.93 -22.48 2.08
C ASN A 284 -14.81 -22.66 0.84
N VAL A 285 -14.33 -22.31 -0.35
CA VAL A 285 -15.13 -22.32 -1.60
C VAL A 285 -14.79 -23.53 -2.48
N ILE A 286 -13.49 -23.84 -2.63
CA ILE A 286 -13.03 -24.83 -3.60
C ILE A 286 -12.87 -26.22 -2.98
N GLN A 287 -12.18 -26.32 -1.86
CA GLN A 287 -11.86 -27.59 -1.22
C GLN A 287 -13.10 -28.46 -0.90
N PRO A 288 -14.24 -27.91 -0.44
CA PRO A 288 -15.47 -28.69 -0.24
C PRO A 288 -16.04 -29.26 -1.54
N ILE A 289 -15.76 -28.65 -2.69
CA ILE A 289 -16.23 -29.14 -4.00
C ILE A 289 -15.36 -30.30 -4.47
N ILE A 290 -14.03 -30.12 -4.49
CA ILE A 290 -13.09 -31.09 -5.02
C ILE A 290 -12.95 -32.34 -4.14
N ASN A 291 -13.21 -32.22 -2.84
CA ASN A 291 -13.13 -33.32 -1.89
C ASN A 291 -14.34 -34.29 -1.91
N LYS A 292 -15.41 -33.97 -2.65
CA LYS A 292 -16.51 -34.91 -2.85
C LYS A 292 -16.04 -36.15 -3.61
N LYS A 293 -16.40 -37.36 -3.14
CA LYS A 293 -16.00 -38.64 -3.78
C LYS A 293 -16.37 -38.69 -5.26
N THR A 294 -17.54 -38.20 -5.64
CA THR A 294 -17.99 -38.10 -7.03
C THR A 294 -17.10 -37.15 -7.86
N MET A 295 -16.64 -36.02 -7.27
CA MET A 295 -15.78 -35.09 -7.95
C MET A 295 -14.37 -35.66 -8.13
N LYS A 296 -13.79 -36.31 -7.10
CA LYS A 296 -12.48 -36.98 -7.21
C LYS A 296 -12.50 -38.06 -8.30
N TRP A 297 -13.62 -38.84 -8.39
CA TRP A 297 -13.77 -39.80 -9.48
C TRP A 297 -13.86 -39.11 -10.85
N ALA A 298 -14.67 -38.08 -10.96
CA ALA A 298 -14.81 -37.34 -12.23
C ALA A 298 -13.50 -36.68 -12.69
N LEU A 299 -12.68 -36.16 -11.76
CA LEU A 299 -11.35 -35.59 -12.04
C LEU A 299 -10.31 -36.66 -12.42
N SER A 300 -10.56 -37.94 -12.19
CA SER A 300 -9.66 -39.01 -12.64
C SER A 300 -9.95 -39.49 -14.07
N ILE A 301 -11.00 -38.97 -14.72
CA ILE A 301 -11.38 -39.35 -16.08
C ILE A 301 -10.73 -38.32 -17.05
N PRO A 302 -9.81 -38.75 -17.95
CA PRO A 302 -9.24 -37.88 -18.97
C PRO A 302 -10.34 -37.25 -19.83
N LEU A 303 -10.19 -35.97 -20.20
CA LEU A 303 -11.12 -35.12 -20.93
C LEU A 303 -12.29 -34.53 -20.09
N LEU A 304 -12.71 -35.14 -19.00
CA LEU A 304 -13.68 -34.52 -18.07
C LEU A 304 -13.01 -33.57 -17.09
N ASP A 305 -11.78 -33.81 -16.71
CA ASP A 305 -10.97 -32.99 -15.82
C ASP A 305 -10.88 -31.54 -16.30
N GLY A 306 -10.57 -31.32 -17.57
CA GLY A 306 -10.46 -29.99 -18.17
C GLY A 306 -11.76 -29.18 -18.12
N GLN A 307 -12.90 -29.83 -18.33
CA GLN A 307 -14.22 -29.17 -18.22
C GLN A 307 -14.56 -28.83 -16.78
N ILE A 308 -14.27 -29.74 -15.84
CA ILE A 308 -14.50 -29.53 -14.41
C ILE A 308 -13.61 -28.39 -13.89
N TYR A 309 -12.33 -28.39 -14.22
CA TYR A 309 -11.41 -27.31 -13.84
C TYR A 309 -11.84 -25.96 -14.43
N GLY A 310 -12.33 -25.95 -15.68
CA GLY A 310 -12.91 -24.76 -16.29
C GLY A 310 -14.12 -24.20 -15.52
N GLN A 311 -15.01 -25.08 -15.05
CA GLN A 311 -16.17 -24.68 -14.22
C GLN A 311 -15.74 -24.17 -12.83
N ILE A 312 -14.76 -24.82 -12.21
CA ILE A 312 -14.21 -24.38 -10.91
C ILE A 312 -13.57 -23.01 -11.05
N ARG A 313 -12.72 -22.82 -12.08
CA ARG A 313 -12.12 -21.53 -12.39
C ARG A 313 -13.18 -20.44 -12.56
N LYS A 314 -14.22 -20.71 -13.36
CA LYS A 314 -15.30 -19.72 -13.56
C LYS A 314 -15.98 -19.35 -12.25
N LYS A 315 -16.33 -20.33 -11.42
CA LYS A 315 -16.96 -20.09 -10.11
C LYS A 315 -16.06 -19.23 -9.21
N LEU A 316 -14.74 -19.48 -9.21
CA LEU A 316 -13.80 -18.69 -8.41
C LEU A 316 -13.69 -17.26 -8.94
N ILE A 317 -13.62 -17.09 -10.26
CA ILE A 317 -13.60 -15.77 -10.91
C ILE A 317 -14.90 -15.00 -10.57
N ASP A 318 -16.06 -15.63 -10.74
CA ASP A 318 -17.38 -15.03 -10.46
C ASP A 318 -17.48 -14.62 -8.98
N ALA A 319 -17.01 -15.47 -8.07
CA ALA A 319 -16.99 -15.22 -6.63
C ALA A 319 -16.11 -14.03 -6.23
N LEU A 320 -15.09 -13.70 -7.01
CA LEU A 320 -14.21 -12.54 -6.82
C LEU A 320 -14.65 -11.33 -7.66
N GLY A 321 -15.90 -11.29 -8.11
CA GLY A 321 -16.51 -10.17 -8.82
C GLY A 321 -16.48 -10.26 -10.35
N GLY A 322 -15.76 -11.22 -10.92
CA GLY A 322 -15.84 -11.59 -12.35
C GLY A 322 -15.20 -10.64 -13.35
N ARG A 323 -14.53 -9.57 -12.91
CA ARG A 323 -13.99 -8.51 -13.80
C ARG A 323 -12.49 -8.31 -13.72
N PHE A 324 -11.84 -8.86 -12.72
CA PHE A 324 -10.40 -8.65 -12.55
C PHE A 324 -9.59 -9.31 -13.67
N LYS A 325 -8.51 -8.67 -14.03
CA LYS A 325 -7.54 -9.19 -15.01
C LYS A 325 -6.60 -10.19 -14.34
N GLU A 326 -6.23 -9.91 -13.09
CA GLU A 326 -5.22 -10.64 -12.36
C GLU A 326 -5.41 -10.52 -10.85
N VAL A 327 -4.98 -11.55 -10.10
CA VAL A 327 -4.83 -11.52 -8.65
C VAL A 327 -3.33 -11.52 -8.34
N ILE A 328 -2.83 -10.44 -7.74
CA ILE A 328 -1.43 -10.35 -7.30
C ILE A 328 -1.35 -10.75 -5.84
N ILE A 329 -0.52 -11.73 -5.53
CA ILE A 329 -0.34 -12.27 -4.19
C ILE A 329 1.07 -11.89 -3.71
N GLY A 330 1.17 -11.26 -2.55
CA GLY A 330 2.44 -10.83 -1.99
C GLY A 330 2.47 -10.84 -0.48
N GLY A 331 3.61 -10.50 0.10
CA GLY A 331 3.80 -10.31 1.55
C GLY A 331 4.07 -11.57 2.37
N ALA A 332 3.94 -12.77 1.79
CA ALA A 332 4.32 -14.06 2.40
C ALA A 332 4.39 -15.14 1.34
N ALA A 333 4.96 -16.28 1.69
CA ALA A 333 4.96 -17.46 0.83
C ALA A 333 3.57 -18.08 0.73
N MET A 334 3.20 -18.53 -0.46
CA MET A 334 1.94 -19.22 -0.71
C MET A 334 2.08 -20.72 -0.43
N ASN A 335 0.98 -21.34 0.02
CA ASN A 335 0.91 -22.81 0.17
C ASN A 335 1.13 -23.48 -1.20
N PRO A 336 2.11 -24.39 -1.35
CA PRO A 336 2.43 -25.03 -2.64
C PRO A 336 1.26 -25.80 -3.25
N GLU A 337 0.41 -26.46 -2.44
CA GLU A 337 -0.74 -27.20 -2.95
C GLU A 337 -1.78 -26.26 -3.59
N VAL A 338 -1.97 -25.08 -2.99
CA VAL A 338 -2.91 -24.07 -3.50
C VAL A 338 -2.36 -23.43 -4.77
N GLU A 339 -1.06 -23.12 -4.80
CA GLU A 339 -0.39 -22.60 -5.97
C GLU A 339 -0.48 -23.56 -7.14
N GLU A 340 -0.11 -24.85 -6.94
CA GLU A 340 -0.22 -25.89 -7.95
C GLU A 340 -1.65 -26.04 -8.48
N PHE A 341 -2.64 -26.00 -7.57
CA PHE A 341 -4.03 -26.08 -7.96
C PHE A 341 -4.45 -24.90 -8.84
N PHE A 342 -4.05 -23.69 -8.49
CA PHE A 342 -4.38 -22.50 -9.28
C PHE A 342 -3.72 -22.51 -10.66
N HIS A 343 -2.50 -23.00 -10.79
CA HIS A 343 -1.87 -23.25 -12.10
C HIS A 343 -2.66 -24.28 -12.90
N ARG A 344 -3.05 -25.40 -12.28
CA ARG A 344 -3.81 -26.48 -12.94
C ARG A 344 -5.13 -25.98 -13.50
N ILE A 345 -5.87 -25.14 -12.77
CA ILE A 345 -7.14 -24.57 -13.26
C ILE A 345 -6.93 -23.34 -14.16
N LYS A 346 -5.70 -22.91 -14.40
CA LYS A 346 -5.33 -21.67 -15.13
C LYS A 346 -6.04 -20.44 -14.54
N PHE A 347 -6.04 -20.31 -13.22
CA PHE A 347 -6.55 -19.13 -12.54
C PHE A 347 -5.58 -17.97 -12.77
N PRO A 348 -6.05 -16.73 -13.09
CA PRO A 348 -5.18 -15.59 -13.40
C PRO A 348 -4.59 -15.01 -12.11
N PHE A 349 -3.51 -15.57 -11.62
CA PHE A 349 -2.77 -15.10 -10.44
C PHE A 349 -1.28 -15.05 -10.69
N THR A 350 -0.61 -14.21 -9.93
CA THR A 350 0.85 -14.14 -9.85
C THR A 350 1.30 -13.92 -8.41
N ILE A 351 2.56 -14.23 -8.14
CA ILE A 351 3.19 -13.96 -6.86
C ILE A 351 4.28 -12.91 -7.09
N GLY A 352 4.23 -11.83 -6.28
CA GLY A 352 5.27 -10.82 -6.24
C GLY A 352 6.05 -10.87 -4.93
N TYR A 353 7.31 -10.46 -4.97
CA TYR A 353 8.15 -10.34 -3.80
C TYR A 353 8.61 -8.91 -3.58
N GLY A 354 8.69 -8.54 -2.32
CA GLY A 354 9.16 -7.24 -1.91
C GLY A 354 9.23 -7.08 -0.40
N MET A 355 9.77 -5.96 0.05
CA MET A 355 9.91 -5.60 1.45
C MET A 355 9.75 -4.10 1.62
N THR A 356 9.46 -3.65 2.84
CA THR A 356 9.24 -2.22 3.13
C THR A 356 10.44 -1.36 2.70
N GLU A 357 11.64 -1.88 2.85
CA GLU A 357 12.91 -1.26 2.46
C GLU A 357 13.06 -1.08 0.92
N CYS A 358 12.12 -1.62 0.13
CA CYS A 358 12.06 -1.47 -1.34
C CYS A 358 10.74 -0.81 -1.82
N ALA A 359 9.95 -0.22 -0.96
CA ALA A 359 8.79 0.64 -1.21
C ALA A 359 7.56 0.05 -1.98
N PRO A 360 7.22 -1.23 -2.07
CA PRO A 360 7.92 -2.40 -1.57
C PRO A 360 8.58 -3.30 -2.63
N LEU A 361 8.29 -3.18 -3.95
CA LEU A 361 8.41 -4.24 -4.95
C LEU A 361 9.85 -4.48 -5.45
N ILE A 362 10.25 -5.74 -5.46
CA ILE A 362 11.53 -6.23 -5.99
C ILE A 362 11.30 -7.05 -7.26
N SER A 363 10.33 -7.96 -7.25
CA SER A 363 10.05 -8.83 -8.39
C SER A 363 8.56 -9.05 -8.62
N TYR A 364 8.19 -9.22 -9.89
CA TYR A 364 6.85 -9.48 -10.37
C TYR A 364 6.91 -10.00 -11.81
N ALA A 365 5.96 -10.82 -12.21
CA ALA A 365 5.68 -11.15 -13.61
C ALA A 365 4.15 -11.19 -13.82
N PRO A 366 3.62 -10.77 -14.99
CA PRO A 366 2.21 -10.96 -15.32
C PRO A 366 1.82 -12.44 -15.23
N TRP A 367 0.58 -12.75 -14.85
CA TRP A 367 0.12 -14.12 -14.59
C TRP A 367 0.33 -15.09 -15.76
N ASN A 368 0.32 -14.60 -17.00
CA ASN A 368 0.56 -15.39 -18.21
C ASN A 368 2.04 -15.62 -18.53
N GLU A 369 2.94 -14.92 -17.85
CA GLU A 369 4.41 -15.08 -17.93
C GLU A 369 4.99 -15.60 -16.61
N PHE A 370 4.15 -15.78 -15.60
CA PHE A 370 4.57 -16.21 -14.28
C PHE A 370 5.06 -17.66 -14.30
N VAL A 371 6.29 -17.87 -13.82
CA VAL A 371 6.89 -19.19 -13.69
C VAL A 371 6.48 -19.81 -12.36
N PRO A 372 5.89 -21.02 -12.35
CA PRO A 372 5.49 -21.70 -11.12
C PRO A 372 6.62 -21.79 -10.09
N THR A 373 6.28 -21.60 -8.82
CA THR A 373 7.21 -21.58 -7.67
C THR A 373 8.17 -20.39 -7.61
N SER A 374 8.20 -19.53 -8.62
CA SER A 374 8.96 -18.27 -8.55
C SER A 374 8.19 -17.20 -7.78
N SER A 375 8.85 -16.09 -7.50
CA SER A 375 8.24 -14.85 -7.01
C SER A 375 8.23 -13.76 -8.09
N GLY A 376 8.20 -14.18 -9.37
CA GLY A 376 8.27 -13.31 -10.52
C GLY A 376 9.71 -12.91 -10.90
N ARG A 377 9.80 -12.12 -11.97
CA ARG A 377 11.05 -11.59 -12.52
C ARG A 377 11.46 -10.33 -11.77
N VAL A 378 12.74 -10.15 -11.50
CA VAL A 378 13.30 -8.90 -10.95
C VAL A 378 12.91 -7.73 -11.87
N LEU A 379 12.45 -6.63 -11.27
CA LEU A 379 12.00 -5.46 -12.03
C LEU A 379 13.14 -4.84 -12.84
N ASP A 380 12.82 -4.24 -13.97
CA ASP A 380 13.77 -3.53 -14.84
C ASP A 380 14.47 -2.32 -14.19
N ILE A 381 13.91 -1.80 -13.10
CA ILE A 381 14.46 -0.70 -12.28
C ILE A 381 15.23 -1.22 -11.06
N MET A 382 15.34 -2.53 -10.92
CA MET A 382 16.03 -3.21 -9.82
C MET A 382 17.07 -4.18 -10.37
N GLU A 383 18.07 -4.46 -9.55
CA GLU A 383 19.04 -5.53 -9.75
C GLU A 383 18.98 -6.48 -8.56
N ALA A 384 19.17 -7.76 -8.79
CA ALA A 384 19.30 -8.76 -7.72
C ALA A 384 20.52 -9.63 -7.95
N ARG A 385 21.13 -10.07 -6.85
CA ARG A 385 22.18 -11.09 -6.86
C ARG A 385 22.00 -12.07 -5.71
N ILE A 386 22.55 -13.25 -5.84
CA ILE A 386 22.53 -14.27 -4.79
C ILE A 386 23.94 -14.36 -4.18
N CYS A 387 24.03 -13.98 -2.91
CA CYS A 387 25.27 -14.04 -2.15
C CYS A 387 25.32 -15.36 -1.37
N LYS A 388 26.22 -16.27 -1.78
CA LYS A 388 26.41 -17.58 -1.16
C LYS A 388 27.57 -17.51 -0.17
N GLU A 389 27.46 -18.19 0.97
CA GLU A 389 28.57 -18.34 1.91
C GLU A 389 29.64 -19.29 1.34
N ASN A 390 29.18 -20.42 0.74
CA ASN A 390 30.04 -21.33 0.02
C ASN A 390 29.58 -21.43 -1.45
N PRO A 391 30.49 -21.52 -2.45
CA PRO A 391 30.12 -21.62 -3.85
C PRO A 391 29.19 -22.80 -4.17
N ASP A 392 29.31 -23.90 -3.42
CA ASP A 392 28.52 -25.12 -3.61
C ASP A 392 27.11 -25.06 -2.98
N ASP A 393 26.79 -24.00 -2.22
CA ASP A 393 25.48 -23.84 -1.63
C ASP A 393 24.40 -23.70 -2.70
N LYS A 394 23.26 -24.37 -2.49
CA LYS A 394 22.12 -24.27 -3.40
C LYS A 394 21.41 -22.93 -3.29
N LEU A 395 21.40 -22.35 -2.10
CA LEU A 395 20.75 -21.09 -1.75
C LEU A 395 21.80 -20.07 -1.32
N GLY A 396 21.47 -18.79 -1.46
CA GLY A 396 22.24 -17.70 -0.89
C GLY A 396 21.33 -16.54 -0.50
N GLU A 397 21.88 -15.58 0.22
CA GLU A 397 21.16 -14.36 0.57
C GLU A 397 20.83 -13.56 -0.68
N ILE A 398 19.56 -13.18 -0.82
CA ILE A 398 19.11 -12.27 -1.86
C ILE A 398 19.59 -10.86 -1.50
N GLN A 399 20.38 -10.25 -2.39
CA GLN A 399 20.81 -8.86 -2.26
C GLN A 399 20.29 -8.06 -3.43
N VAL A 400 19.78 -6.85 -3.17
CA VAL A 400 19.13 -6.04 -4.20
C VAL A 400 19.70 -4.63 -4.24
N ARG A 401 19.63 -4.02 -5.43
CA ARG A 401 20.02 -2.63 -5.67
C ARG A 401 19.07 -2.03 -6.71
N GLY A 402 18.76 -0.76 -6.64
CA GLY A 402 17.93 -0.08 -7.65
C GLY A 402 17.11 1.08 -7.10
N GLU A 403 16.21 1.55 -7.95
CA GLU A 403 15.44 2.78 -7.72
C GLU A 403 14.48 2.68 -6.53
N ASN A 404 14.02 1.48 -6.20
CA ASN A 404 13.07 1.24 -5.12
C ASN A 404 13.73 1.16 -3.73
N VAL A 405 15.06 0.99 -3.64
CA VAL A 405 15.77 0.73 -2.38
C VAL A 405 15.81 1.98 -1.50
N MET A 406 15.46 1.83 -0.24
CA MET A 406 15.48 2.87 0.79
C MET A 406 16.82 3.58 0.92
N THR A 407 16.82 4.77 1.52
CA THR A 407 18.07 5.47 1.85
C THR A 407 18.68 5.04 3.19
N GLY A 408 17.93 4.31 4.02
CA GLY A 408 18.35 3.80 5.32
C GLY A 408 17.27 3.89 6.38
N TYR A 409 17.65 3.61 7.63
CA TYR A 409 16.76 3.69 8.78
C TYR A 409 16.91 5.03 9.50
N TYR A 410 15.77 5.66 9.77
CA TYR A 410 15.71 6.98 10.41
C TYR A 410 16.35 6.96 11.80
N LYS A 411 17.30 7.86 12.04
CA LYS A 411 18.09 7.96 13.28
C LYS A 411 18.80 6.66 13.72
N ASN A 412 19.06 5.76 12.77
CA ASN A 412 19.74 4.50 13.06
C ASN A 412 20.80 4.18 12.00
N PRO A 413 21.94 4.91 12.01
CA PRO A 413 23.02 4.69 11.05
C PRO A 413 23.70 3.33 11.19
N GLU A 414 23.72 2.77 12.41
CA GLU A 414 24.30 1.45 12.68
C GLU A 414 23.51 0.35 11.99
N ALA A 415 22.19 0.28 12.22
CA ALA A 415 21.33 -0.67 11.53
C ALA A 415 21.34 -0.45 10.00
N THR A 416 21.48 0.80 9.56
CA THR A 416 21.62 1.10 8.12
C THR A 416 22.89 0.49 7.56
N LYS A 417 24.03 0.63 8.26
CA LYS A 417 25.31 0.06 7.83
C LYS A 417 25.29 -1.47 7.83
N GLU A 418 24.57 -2.11 8.74
CA GLU A 418 24.45 -3.57 8.82
C GLU A 418 23.72 -4.18 7.61
N VAL A 419 22.72 -3.49 7.09
CA VAL A 419 21.91 -4.02 5.98
C VAL A 419 22.45 -3.65 4.60
N PHE A 420 23.42 -2.75 4.48
CA PHE A 420 24.08 -2.45 3.22
C PHE A 420 25.45 -3.09 3.15
N THR A 421 25.78 -3.68 1.99
CA THR A 421 27.14 -4.14 1.69
C THR A 421 28.04 -2.94 1.37
N GLU A 422 29.37 -3.13 1.41
CA GLU A 422 30.35 -2.09 1.06
C GLU A 422 30.19 -1.56 -0.38
N ASP A 423 29.71 -2.41 -1.29
CA ASP A 423 29.44 -2.08 -2.70
C ASP A 423 27.98 -1.62 -2.95
N GLY A 424 27.23 -1.31 -1.88
CA GLY A 424 25.95 -0.61 -1.93
C GLY A 424 24.71 -1.47 -2.23
N TRP A 425 24.78 -2.78 -2.02
CA TRP A 425 23.62 -3.66 -2.11
C TRP A 425 22.89 -3.77 -0.77
N LEU A 426 21.56 -3.74 -0.83
CA LEU A 426 20.71 -4.03 0.33
C LEU A 426 20.67 -5.55 0.56
N ARG A 427 21.01 -5.98 1.75
CA ARG A 427 20.82 -7.35 2.25
C ARG A 427 19.35 -7.52 2.64
N THR A 428 18.64 -8.43 2.01
CA THR A 428 17.22 -8.65 2.32
C THR A 428 17.02 -9.48 3.59
N GLY A 429 18.00 -10.31 3.92
CA GLY A 429 17.90 -11.34 4.96
C GLY A 429 17.15 -12.60 4.49
N ASP A 430 16.58 -12.58 3.29
CA ASP A 430 15.88 -13.72 2.70
C ASP A 430 16.84 -14.57 1.87
N LEU A 431 16.64 -15.90 1.90
CA LEU A 431 17.40 -16.84 1.08
C LEU A 431 16.65 -17.19 -0.20
N GLY A 432 17.39 -17.38 -1.29
CA GLY A 432 16.77 -17.74 -2.56
C GLY A 432 17.78 -18.13 -3.65
N THR A 433 17.23 -18.26 -4.86
CA THR A 433 17.99 -18.45 -6.09
C THR A 433 17.46 -17.54 -7.19
N LEU A 434 18.25 -17.31 -8.21
CA LEU A 434 17.92 -16.53 -9.39
C LEU A 434 18.26 -17.40 -10.61
N ASP A 435 17.34 -17.51 -11.58
CA ASP A 435 17.62 -18.19 -12.85
C ASP A 435 18.16 -17.24 -13.92
N ASP A 436 18.51 -17.79 -15.09
CA ASP A 436 19.08 -17.02 -16.21
C ASP A 436 18.11 -15.99 -16.81
N ASP A 437 16.80 -16.16 -16.59
CA ASP A 437 15.73 -15.23 -17.01
C ASP A 437 15.39 -14.19 -15.94
N ASN A 438 16.19 -14.12 -14.86
CA ASN A 438 15.98 -13.27 -13.69
C ASN A 438 14.67 -13.56 -12.91
N ASN A 439 14.14 -14.78 -12.98
CA ASN A 439 13.08 -15.17 -12.05
C ASN A 439 13.69 -15.48 -10.68
N LEU A 440 13.06 -14.93 -9.64
CA LEU A 440 13.51 -15.05 -8.27
C LEU A 440 12.72 -16.16 -7.55
N TYR A 441 13.41 -17.05 -6.85
CA TYR A 441 12.82 -18.15 -6.10
C TYR A 441 13.20 -18.01 -4.63
N LEU A 442 12.21 -17.79 -3.77
CA LEU A 442 12.39 -17.66 -2.33
C LEU A 442 12.45 -19.03 -1.65
N SER A 443 13.34 -19.17 -0.69
CA SER A 443 13.37 -20.35 0.18
C SER A 443 12.30 -20.22 1.27
N LEU A 444 11.51 -21.29 1.47
CA LEU A 444 10.50 -21.35 2.52
C LEU A 444 11.09 -21.59 3.94
N ILE A 445 12.40 -21.77 4.06
CA ILE A 445 13.05 -22.22 5.31
C ILE A 445 13.30 -21.07 6.28
N HIS A 446 13.17 -19.80 5.86
CA HIS A 446 13.45 -18.62 6.69
C HIS A 446 12.32 -17.58 6.75
N ILE A 447 11.09 -18.01 6.52
CA ILE A 447 9.91 -17.16 6.73
C ILE A 447 9.20 -17.57 8.01
#